data_d6f1ddc33eb6f766e5b44cd6c4f83eaf
#
_entry.id   d6f1ddc33eb6f766e5b44cd6c4f83eaf
#
_cell.length_a   1.000
_cell.length_b   1.000
_cell.length_c   1.000
_cell.angle_alpha   90.00
_cell.angle_beta   90.00
_cell.angle_gamma   90.00
#
_symmetry.space_group_name_H-M   'P 1'
#
loop_
_entity.id
_entity.type
_entity.pdbx_description
1 polymer ?
#
loop_
_entity_poly.entity_id
_entity_poly.type
_entity_poly.pdbx_seq_one_letter_code
_entity_poly.pdbx_strand_id
1 'polypeptide(L)'
;MAEKAEATVVFGVLNETSEHESRVALTPDIVTRLRKSGVTCLIESGAGVASHYVDEDYTKAGAQVVSADDVIARADALGFVDRPSNELLARVKQGTWIIGMLGSFTDADYVAAIEKAGLVGVAMEKLPRQLSSAQSMDEMTSQNSVMGYKAAITAADAYG
;
A
#
# COMPACT_ATOMS: atom_id res chain seq x y z
N MET A 1 -38.13 -0.63 7.38
CA MET A 1 -37.14 -0.05 6.43
C MET A 1 -35.89 -0.92 6.51
N ALA A 2 -35.60 -1.66 5.46
CA ALA A 2 -34.40 -2.50 5.43
C ALA A 2 -33.19 -1.57 5.35
N GLU A 3 -32.36 -1.57 6.38
CA GLU A 3 -31.06 -0.94 6.42
C GLU A 3 -30.23 -1.55 5.28
N LYS A 4 -29.95 -0.73 4.26
CA LYS A 4 -29.08 -1.11 3.15
C LYS A 4 -27.70 -1.29 3.77
N ALA A 5 -27.26 -2.54 3.96
CA ALA A 5 -25.89 -2.82 4.38
C ALA A 5 -24.97 -2.11 3.37
N GLU A 6 -24.34 -1.00 3.79
CA GLU A 6 -23.31 -0.35 2.98
C GLU A 6 -22.21 -1.39 2.76
N ALA A 7 -21.92 -1.66 1.50
CA ALA A 7 -20.85 -2.58 1.15
C ALA A 7 -19.54 -2.02 1.72
N THR A 8 -19.05 -2.64 2.78
CA THR A 8 -17.81 -2.24 3.43
C THR A 8 -16.65 -2.58 2.51
N VAL A 9 -15.90 -1.60 2.05
CA VAL A 9 -14.68 -1.79 1.25
C VAL A 9 -13.65 -2.53 2.10
N VAL A 10 -13.05 -3.57 1.53
CA VAL A 10 -12.00 -4.36 2.16
C VAL A 10 -10.65 -3.94 1.57
N PHE A 11 -9.81 -3.32 2.39
CA PHE A 11 -8.46 -2.90 2.01
C PHE A 11 -7.44 -3.90 2.57
N GLY A 12 -6.62 -4.47 1.69
CA GLY A 12 -5.61 -5.46 2.03
C GLY A 12 -4.19 -4.90 1.95
N VAL A 13 -3.33 -5.37 2.83
CA VAL A 13 -1.88 -5.12 2.80
C VAL A 13 -1.16 -6.44 2.94
N LEU A 14 -0.25 -6.68 2.01
CA LEU A 14 0.64 -7.82 2.00
C LEU A 14 2.03 -7.41 2.50
N ASN A 15 2.84 -8.38 2.85
CA ASN A 15 4.24 -8.18 3.13
C ASN A 15 4.96 -7.77 1.85
N GLU A 16 5.78 -6.72 1.92
CA GLU A 16 6.63 -6.33 0.80
C GLU A 16 7.70 -7.41 0.56
N THR A 17 7.92 -7.76 -0.68
CA THR A 17 8.81 -8.87 -1.06
C THR A 17 10.16 -8.42 -1.59
N SER A 18 10.35 -7.11 -1.81
CA SER A 18 11.62 -6.53 -2.23
C SER A 18 12.64 -6.60 -1.09
N GLU A 19 13.84 -7.11 -1.35
CA GLU A 19 14.92 -7.32 -0.36
C GLU A 19 15.30 -6.03 0.40
N HIS A 20 15.10 -4.87 -0.22
CA HIS A 20 15.49 -3.59 0.33
C HIS A 20 14.30 -2.75 0.83
N GLU A 21 13.07 -3.28 0.75
CA GLU A 21 11.89 -2.58 1.21
C GLU A 21 11.55 -2.99 2.65
N SER A 22 11.63 -2.03 3.55
CA SER A 22 11.29 -2.21 4.96
C SER A 22 10.01 -1.48 5.37
N ARG A 23 9.43 -0.69 4.46
CA ARG A 23 8.19 0.03 4.72
C ARG A 23 6.99 -0.89 4.57
N VAL A 24 5.87 -0.46 5.10
CA VAL A 24 4.56 -1.13 4.96
C VAL A 24 3.53 -0.13 4.45
N ALA A 25 2.62 -0.58 3.59
CA ALA A 25 1.64 0.31 2.96
C ALA A 25 0.66 0.97 3.93
N LEU A 26 0.35 0.34 5.06
CA LEU A 26 -0.47 0.91 6.14
C LEU A 26 0.19 0.76 7.49
N THR A 27 0.25 1.85 8.24
CA THR A 27 0.59 1.83 9.67
C THR A 27 -0.66 1.61 10.54
N PRO A 28 -0.54 1.13 11.80
CA PRO A 28 -1.68 0.96 12.72
C PRO A 28 -2.53 2.23 12.90
N ASP A 29 -1.90 3.41 12.90
CA ASP A 29 -2.63 4.69 13.00
C ASP A 29 -3.55 4.93 11.80
N ILE A 30 -3.07 4.60 10.59
CA ILE A 30 -3.89 4.73 9.38
C ILE A 30 -5.02 3.70 9.37
N VAL A 31 -4.78 2.47 9.83
CA VAL A 31 -5.83 1.46 10.02
C VAL A 31 -6.95 2.01 10.91
N THR A 32 -6.59 2.65 12.04
CA THR A 32 -7.58 3.26 12.95
C THR A 32 -8.42 4.34 12.25
N ARG A 33 -7.83 5.13 11.35
CA ARG A 33 -8.52 6.16 10.57
C ARG A 33 -9.46 5.55 9.53
N LEU A 34 -8.97 4.57 8.75
CA LEU A 34 -9.76 3.89 7.72
C LEU A 34 -10.99 3.19 8.31
N ARG A 35 -10.84 2.54 9.46
CA ARG A 35 -11.98 1.94 10.17
C ARG A 35 -13.08 2.94 10.54
N LYS A 36 -12.71 4.15 10.98
CA LYS A 36 -13.70 5.21 11.26
C LYS A 36 -14.47 5.62 10.02
N SER A 37 -13.92 5.40 8.84
CA SER A 37 -14.57 5.64 7.54
C SER A 37 -15.31 4.41 7.00
N GLY A 38 -15.44 3.33 7.79
CA GLY A 38 -16.17 2.13 7.40
C GLY A 38 -15.37 1.15 6.54
N VAL A 39 -14.03 1.31 6.43
CA VAL A 39 -13.17 0.39 5.68
C VAL A 39 -12.72 -0.76 6.59
N THR A 40 -12.82 -1.99 6.10
CA THR A 40 -12.22 -3.17 6.75
C THR A 40 -10.79 -3.32 6.28
N CYS A 41 -9.82 -3.39 7.20
CA CYS A 41 -8.42 -3.60 6.89
C CYS A 41 -8.00 -5.05 7.15
N LEU A 42 -7.42 -5.69 6.14
CA LEU A 42 -6.78 -7.00 6.23
C LEU A 42 -5.27 -6.81 6.12
N ILE A 43 -4.54 -7.33 7.08
CA ILE A 43 -3.07 -7.24 7.09
C ILE A 43 -2.51 -8.66 7.08
N GLU A 44 -1.60 -8.94 6.18
CA GLU A 44 -0.85 -10.19 6.23
C GLU A 44 -0.03 -10.26 7.51
N SER A 45 -0.06 -11.42 8.18
CA SER A 45 0.75 -11.64 9.38
C SER A 45 2.23 -11.36 9.10
N GLY A 46 2.85 -10.53 9.92
CA GLY A 46 4.24 -10.11 9.80
C GLY A 46 4.50 -8.96 8.84
N ALA A 47 3.53 -8.44 8.08
CA ALA A 47 3.74 -7.39 7.08
C ALA A 47 4.36 -6.10 7.64
N GLY A 48 4.13 -5.79 8.91
CA GLY A 48 4.66 -4.59 9.56
C GLY A 48 6.01 -4.76 10.25
N VAL A 49 6.53 -5.98 10.37
CA VAL A 49 7.70 -6.29 11.22
C VAL A 49 8.94 -5.50 10.80
N ALA A 50 9.22 -5.39 9.51
CA ALA A 50 10.35 -4.62 8.99
C ALA A 50 10.22 -3.10 9.28
N SER A 51 8.99 -2.62 9.47
CA SER A 51 8.66 -1.24 9.90
C SER A 51 8.49 -1.10 11.41
N HIS A 52 8.89 -2.10 12.20
CA HIS A 52 8.78 -2.13 13.66
C HIS A 52 7.33 -2.15 14.21
N TYR A 53 6.36 -2.62 13.42
CA TYR A 53 4.98 -2.86 13.85
C TYR A 53 4.74 -4.38 13.94
N VAL A 54 4.29 -4.84 15.10
CA VAL A 54 3.93 -6.26 15.29
C VAL A 54 2.43 -6.48 15.02
N ASP A 55 2.04 -7.72 14.80
CA ASP A 55 0.65 -8.10 14.49
C ASP A 55 -0.36 -7.61 15.55
N GLU A 56 0.06 -7.56 16.82
CA GLU A 56 -0.76 -7.06 17.92
C GLU A 56 -1.10 -5.57 17.77
N ASP A 57 -0.21 -4.75 17.20
CA ASP A 57 -0.46 -3.33 16.99
C ASP A 57 -1.57 -3.12 15.96
N TYR A 58 -1.56 -3.91 14.90
CA TYR A 58 -2.62 -3.92 13.89
C TYR A 58 -3.95 -4.42 14.45
N THR A 59 -3.91 -5.47 15.25
CA THR A 59 -5.11 -6.01 15.91
C THR A 59 -5.72 -5.00 16.88
N LYS A 60 -4.91 -4.31 17.69
CA LYS A 60 -5.33 -3.22 18.57
C LYS A 60 -5.93 -2.05 17.78
N ALA A 61 -5.37 -1.70 16.63
CA ALA A 61 -5.91 -0.71 15.72
C ALA A 61 -7.22 -1.16 15.05
N GLY A 62 -7.50 -2.48 15.13
CA GLY A 62 -8.72 -3.15 14.68
C GLY A 62 -8.67 -3.67 13.27
N ALA A 63 -7.51 -3.91 12.71
CA ALA A 63 -7.36 -4.72 11.52
C ALA A 63 -7.60 -6.20 11.84
N GLN A 64 -7.88 -6.97 10.81
CA GLN A 64 -7.81 -8.43 10.84
C GLN A 64 -6.44 -8.84 10.31
N VAL A 65 -5.65 -9.49 11.16
CA VAL A 65 -4.38 -10.09 10.74
C VAL A 65 -4.68 -11.51 10.27
N VAL A 66 -4.30 -11.80 9.03
CA VAL A 66 -4.68 -13.05 8.32
C VAL A 66 -3.54 -13.55 7.44
N SER A 67 -3.73 -14.67 6.74
CA SER A 67 -2.77 -15.17 5.76
C SER A 67 -2.73 -14.32 4.48
N ALA A 68 -1.63 -14.37 3.72
CA ALA A 68 -1.53 -13.72 2.41
C ALA A 68 -2.67 -14.15 1.47
N ASP A 69 -3.00 -15.45 1.45
CA ASP A 69 -4.06 -16.00 0.61
C ASP A 69 -5.43 -15.42 0.97
N ASP A 70 -5.71 -15.24 2.26
CA ASP A 70 -6.95 -14.61 2.73
C ASP A 70 -7.02 -13.13 2.33
N VAL A 71 -5.90 -12.39 2.42
CA VAL A 71 -5.84 -11.00 1.95
C VAL A 71 -6.16 -10.94 0.47
N ILE A 72 -5.47 -11.73 -0.37
CA ILE A 72 -5.65 -11.77 -1.82
C ILE A 72 -7.08 -12.14 -2.21
N ALA A 73 -7.67 -13.11 -1.53
CA ALA A 73 -9.02 -13.59 -1.85
C ALA A 73 -10.12 -12.59 -1.49
N ARG A 74 -9.93 -11.80 -0.43
CA ARG A 74 -10.99 -11.00 0.18
C ARG A 74 -10.90 -9.50 -0.12
N ALA A 75 -9.70 -8.97 -0.41
CA ALA A 75 -9.50 -7.55 -0.62
C ALA A 75 -10.20 -7.03 -1.90
N ASP A 76 -10.79 -5.85 -1.80
CA ASP A 76 -11.29 -5.07 -2.94
C ASP A 76 -10.23 -4.10 -3.47
N ALA A 77 -9.31 -3.70 -2.58
CA ALA A 77 -8.14 -2.91 -2.91
C ALA A 77 -6.91 -3.46 -2.15
N LEU A 78 -5.77 -3.48 -2.80
CA LEU A 78 -4.47 -3.86 -2.24
C LEU A 78 -3.53 -2.66 -2.29
N GLY A 79 -2.93 -2.32 -1.15
CA GLY A 79 -1.93 -1.28 -1.03
C GLY A 79 -0.52 -1.85 -1.00
N PHE A 80 0.38 -1.22 -1.74
CA PHE A 80 1.81 -1.57 -1.83
C PHE A 80 2.68 -0.33 -1.71
N VAL A 81 3.88 -0.48 -1.18
CA VAL A 81 4.94 0.52 -1.23
C VAL A 81 5.71 0.35 -2.53
N ASP A 82 6.25 -0.84 -2.76
CA ASP A 82 6.86 -1.24 -4.03
C ASP A 82 5.83 -1.99 -4.88
N ARG A 83 6.07 -2.08 -6.19
CA ARG A 83 5.15 -2.76 -7.10
C ARG A 83 5.12 -4.27 -6.85
N PRO A 84 3.93 -4.90 -6.81
CA PRO A 84 3.82 -6.34 -6.67
C PRO A 84 4.34 -7.07 -7.93
N SER A 85 4.79 -8.32 -7.74
CA SER A 85 5.26 -9.14 -8.84
C SER A 85 4.12 -9.56 -9.80
N ASN A 86 4.48 -9.92 -11.04
CA ASN A 86 3.51 -10.41 -12.02
C ASN A 86 2.82 -11.70 -11.55
N GLU A 87 3.52 -12.54 -10.78
CA GLU A 87 2.98 -13.77 -10.19
C GLU A 87 1.88 -13.43 -9.18
N LEU A 88 2.08 -12.38 -8.37
CA LEU A 88 1.07 -11.92 -7.44
C LEU A 88 -0.14 -11.33 -8.17
N LEU A 89 0.08 -10.50 -9.20
CA LEU A 89 -1.02 -9.94 -10.01
C LEU A 89 -1.92 -11.03 -10.61
N ALA A 90 -1.33 -12.15 -11.04
CA ALA A 90 -2.08 -13.27 -11.61
C ALA A 90 -2.96 -14.03 -10.58
N ARG A 91 -2.71 -13.85 -9.28
CA ARG A 91 -3.47 -14.50 -8.20
C ARG A 91 -4.61 -13.62 -7.67
N VAL A 92 -4.56 -12.32 -7.95
CA VAL A 92 -5.55 -11.36 -7.46
C VAL A 92 -6.84 -11.46 -8.28
N LYS A 93 -7.99 -11.36 -7.63
CA LYS A 93 -9.30 -11.40 -8.31
C LYS A 93 -9.45 -10.20 -9.26
N GLN A 94 -10.09 -10.42 -10.40
CA GLN A 94 -10.40 -9.34 -11.36
C GLN A 94 -11.23 -8.22 -10.70
N GLY A 95 -10.97 -6.99 -11.10
CA GLY A 95 -11.61 -5.80 -10.58
C GLY A 95 -11.01 -5.28 -9.27
N THR A 96 -10.03 -5.98 -8.66
CA THR A 96 -9.32 -5.47 -7.48
C THR A 96 -8.45 -4.28 -7.85
N TRP A 97 -8.43 -3.28 -6.98
CA TRP A 97 -7.59 -2.10 -7.12
C TRP A 97 -6.19 -2.38 -6.57
N ILE A 98 -5.16 -2.04 -7.34
CA ILE A 98 -3.75 -2.11 -6.96
C ILE A 98 -3.25 -0.68 -6.81
N ILE A 99 -2.90 -0.28 -5.59
CA ILE A 99 -2.55 1.10 -5.24
C ILE A 99 -1.10 1.13 -4.75
N GLY A 100 -0.26 1.95 -5.37
CA GLY A 100 1.15 2.09 -4.98
C GLY A 100 2.01 2.72 -6.06
N MET A 101 3.34 2.63 -5.90
CA MET A 101 4.31 3.05 -6.90
C MET A 101 4.45 1.94 -7.95
N LEU A 102 3.73 2.07 -9.07
CA LEU A 102 3.60 1.00 -10.07
C LEU A 102 4.63 1.07 -11.21
N GLY A 103 5.52 2.07 -11.22
CA GLY A 103 6.51 2.25 -12.29
C GLY A 103 5.89 2.61 -13.64
N SER A 104 4.70 3.16 -13.64
CA SER A 104 3.84 3.38 -14.81
C SER A 104 4.41 4.35 -15.87
N PHE A 105 5.45 5.12 -15.53
CA PHE A 105 6.16 5.97 -16.50
C PHE A 105 7.31 5.24 -17.22
N THR A 106 7.81 4.16 -16.67
CA THR A 106 9.04 3.51 -17.10
C THR A 106 8.85 2.08 -17.61
N ASP A 107 7.72 1.45 -17.26
CA ASP A 107 7.46 0.03 -17.55
C ASP A 107 6.05 -0.18 -18.13
N ALA A 108 5.95 -0.05 -19.44
CA ALA A 108 4.69 -0.27 -20.17
C ALA A 108 4.23 -1.73 -20.12
N ASP A 109 5.17 -2.68 -20.03
CA ASP A 109 4.84 -4.11 -19.98
C ASP A 109 4.17 -4.47 -18.65
N TYR A 110 4.60 -3.82 -17.57
CA TYR A 110 3.95 -4.00 -16.27
C TYR A 110 2.53 -3.42 -16.25
N VAL A 111 2.33 -2.25 -16.85
CA VAL A 111 0.98 -1.67 -17.01
C VAL A 111 0.08 -2.61 -17.81
N ALA A 112 0.60 -3.17 -18.91
CA ALA A 112 -0.13 -4.15 -19.71
C ALA A 112 -0.43 -5.45 -18.91
N ALA A 113 0.44 -5.86 -18.00
CA ALA A 113 0.19 -7.00 -17.12
C ALA A 113 -0.98 -6.76 -16.15
N ILE A 114 -1.07 -5.56 -15.56
CA ILE A 114 -2.22 -5.15 -14.72
C ILE A 114 -3.52 -5.20 -15.53
N GLU A 115 -3.52 -4.64 -16.74
CA GLU A 115 -4.67 -4.63 -17.62
C GLU A 115 -5.09 -6.05 -18.03
N LYS A 116 -4.13 -6.89 -18.42
CA LYS A 116 -4.35 -8.29 -18.78
C LYS A 116 -4.92 -9.12 -17.62
N ALA A 117 -4.51 -8.83 -16.40
CA ALA A 117 -5.05 -9.46 -15.19
C ALA A 117 -6.48 -8.94 -14.85
N GLY A 118 -6.99 -7.93 -15.55
CA GLY A 118 -8.30 -7.33 -15.29
C GLY A 118 -8.34 -6.54 -13.98
N LEU A 119 -7.21 -5.97 -13.57
CA LEU A 119 -7.06 -5.20 -12.34
C LEU A 119 -7.16 -3.70 -12.61
N VAL A 120 -7.39 -2.91 -11.56
CA VAL A 120 -7.43 -1.44 -11.64
C VAL A 120 -6.17 -0.88 -10.99
N GLY A 121 -5.23 -0.37 -11.79
CA GLY A 121 -4.00 0.24 -11.29
C GLY A 121 -4.21 1.70 -10.88
N VAL A 122 -3.84 2.04 -9.64
CA VAL A 122 -3.76 3.42 -9.13
C VAL A 122 -2.31 3.73 -8.85
N ALA A 123 -1.65 4.30 -9.86
CA ALA A 123 -0.24 4.67 -9.80
C ALA A 123 -0.05 5.99 -9.06
N MET A 124 0.50 5.93 -7.85
CA MET A 124 0.68 7.11 -6.99
C MET A 124 1.64 8.13 -7.61
N GLU A 125 2.61 7.69 -8.41
CA GLU A 125 3.53 8.55 -9.15
C GLU A 125 2.84 9.38 -10.25
N LYS A 126 1.62 9.02 -10.68
CA LYS A 126 0.84 9.77 -11.68
C LYS A 126 -0.07 10.83 -11.09
N LEU A 127 -0.12 10.98 -9.78
CA LEU A 127 -0.91 12.03 -9.16
C LEU A 127 -0.45 13.42 -9.62
N PRO A 128 -1.38 14.31 -10.04
CA PRO A 128 -1.03 15.64 -10.55
C PRO A 128 -0.64 16.57 -9.38
N ARG A 129 0.64 16.52 -8.99
CA ARG A 129 1.21 17.21 -7.81
C ARG A 129 1.01 18.73 -7.78
N GLN A 130 0.68 19.35 -8.92
CA GLN A 130 0.37 20.77 -8.99
C GLN A 130 -1.01 21.12 -8.40
N LEU A 131 -1.89 20.12 -8.23
CA LEU A 131 -3.20 20.34 -7.65
C LEU A 131 -3.13 20.30 -6.11
N SER A 132 -3.69 21.30 -5.46
CA SER A 132 -3.74 21.39 -3.99
C SER A 132 -4.38 20.16 -3.35
N SER A 133 -5.40 19.58 -3.99
CA SER A 133 -6.07 18.37 -3.53
C SER A 133 -5.21 17.11 -3.60
N ALA A 134 -4.20 17.07 -4.49
CA ALA A 134 -3.28 15.94 -4.64
C ALA A 134 -2.07 16.03 -3.69
N GLN A 135 -1.76 17.20 -3.13
CA GLN A 135 -0.58 17.39 -2.28
C GLN A 135 -0.57 16.49 -1.04
N SER A 136 -1.74 16.21 -0.47
CA SER A 136 -1.87 15.31 0.69
C SER A 136 -1.65 13.82 0.34
N MET A 137 -1.65 13.49 -0.95
CA MET A 137 -1.45 12.15 -1.49
C MET A 137 -0.09 12.02 -2.22
N ASP A 138 0.74 13.09 -2.20
CA ASP A 138 2.03 13.11 -2.90
C ASP A 138 3.10 12.34 -2.12
N GLU A 139 3.12 11.05 -2.35
CA GLU A 139 4.10 10.12 -1.77
C GLU A 139 5.53 10.46 -2.21
N MET A 140 5.73 10.82 -3.48
CA MET A 140 7.06 11.11 -4.01
C MET A 140 7.73 12.30 -3.30
N THR A 141 7.01 13.41 -3.09
CA THR A 141 7.56 14.56 -2.37
C THR A 141 7.85 14.23 -0.92
N SER A 142 6.97 13.50 -0.27
CA SER A 142 7.14 13.02 1.11
C SER A 142 8.40 12.15 1.25
N GLN A 143 8.56 11.14 0.40
CA GLN A 143 9.70 10.23 0.44
C GLN A 143 11.01 10.91 0.03
N ASN A 144 11.00 11.79 -0.96
CA ASN A 144 12.18 12.59 -1.35
C ASN A 144 12.66 13.51 -0.22
N SER A 145 11.76 14.08 0.57
CA SER A 145 12.12 14.88 1.74
C SER A 145 12.85 14.06 2.80
N VAL A 146 12.36 12.86 3.10
CA VAL A 146 13.02 11.93 4.04
C VAL A 146 14.38 11.50 3.51
N MET A 147 14.45 11.15 2.24
CA MET A 147 15.70 10.74 1.58
C MET A 147 16.75 11.86 1.63
N GLY A 148 16.37 13.09 1.27
CA GLY A 148 17.27 14.25 1.30
C GLY A 148 17.80 14.55 2.70
N TYR A 149 16.93 14.48 3.72
CA TYR A 149 17.33 14.65 5.11
C TYR A 149 18.31 13.55 5.56
N LYS A 150 18.03 12.29 5.26
CA LYS A 150 18.93 11.18 5.57
C LYS A 150 20.26 11.31 4.85
N ALA A 151 20.29 11.69 3.57
CA ALA A 151 21.49 11.90 2.82
C ALA A 151 22.40 12.99 3.44
N ALA A 152 21.81 14.11 3.86
CA ALA A 152 22.53 15.20 4.50
C ALA A 152 23.17 14.76 5.82
N ILE A 153 22.45 14.03 6.67
CA ILE A 153 22.98 13.52 7.94
C ILE A 153 24.10 12.50 7.68
N THR A 154 23.91 11.57 6.75
CA THR A 154 24.92 10.56 6.40
C THR A 154 26.18 11.21 5.85
N ALA A 155 26.05 12.24 5.01
CA ALA A 155 27.19 12.98 4.49
C ALA A 155 27.95 13.75 5.60
N ALA A 156 27.21 14.37 6.54
CA ALA A 156 27.81 15.06 7.68
C ALA A 156 28.58 14.09 8.59
N ASP A 157 28.03 12.91 8.88
CA ASP A 157 28.67 11.87 9.67
C ASP A 157 29.96 11.33 9.00
N ALA A 158 29.92 11.13 7.69
CA ALA A 158 31.07 10.65 6.93
C ALA A 158 32.18 11.72 6.75
N TYR A 159 31.86 13.01 6.89
CA TYR A 159 32.79 14.11 6.70
C TYR A 159 33.50 14.52 8.02
N GLY A 160 32.93 14.19 9.16
CA GLY A 160 33.42 14.57 10.50
C GLY A 160 34.39 13.65 11.09
#